data_b79c5fb9a7d4eafc68d2cbed75ec0f97
#
_entry.id   b79c5fb9a7d4eafc68d2cbed75ec0f97
#
_cell.length_a   1.000
_cell.length_b   1.000
_cell.length_c   1.000
_cell.angle_alpha   90.00
_cell.angle_beta   90.00
_cell.angle_gamma   90.00
#
_symmetry.space_group_name_H-M   'P 1'
#
loop_
_entity.id
_entity.type
_entity.pdbx_description
1 polymer ?
#
loop_
_entity_poly.entity_id
_entity_poly.type
_entity_poly.pdbx_seq_one_letter_code
_entity_poly.pdbx_strand_id
1 'polypeptide(L)'
;MLETNICGLKLQSPLILASGILGVSYSSMKRVIDAGAGAITTKSVGPRSRKGYKNPSIFEAFEGTFINCVGLANPGIDEFQEE
;
A
#
# COMPACT_ATOMS: atom_id res chain seq x y z
N MET A 1 -17.23 -5.59 17.33
CA MET A 1 -16.51 -5.53 16.06
C MET A 1 -17.16 -4.48 15.18
N LEU A 2 -16.35 -3.77 14.43
CA LEU A 2 -16.81 -2.64 13.63
C LEU A 2 -17.01 -3.02 12.16
N GLU A 3 -17.72 -4.12 11.93
CA GLU A 3 -18.01 -4.55 10.57
C GLU A 3 -18.70 -3.44 9.78
N THR A 4 -18.38 -3.33 8.50
CA THR A 4 -18.86 -2.26 7.64
C THR A 4 -19.15 -2.83 6.25
N ASN A 5 -20.18 -2.29 5.59
CA ASN A 5 -20.50 -2.64 4.21
C ASN A 5 -20.26 -1.44 3.31
N ILE A 6 -19.50 -1.65 2.24
CA ILE A 6 -19.23 -0.61 1.24
C ILE A 6 -19.44 -1.23 -0.14
N CYS A 7 -20.34 -0.64 -0.92
CA CYS A 7 -20.63 -1.10 -2.29
C CYS A 7 -20.87 -2.61 -2.39
N GLY A 8 -21.56 -3.17 -1.40
CA GLY A 8 -21.85 -4.59 -1.37
C GLY A 8 -20.74 -5.46 -0.79
N LEU A 9 -19.61 -4.87 -0.43
CA LEU A 9 -18.49 -5.59 0.20
C LEU A 9 -18.61 -5.51 1.70
N LYS A 10 -18.53 -6.66 2.35
CA LYS A 10 -18.55 -6.73 3.81
C LYS A 10 -17.10 -6.70 4.32
N LEU A 11 -16.79 -5.69 5.10
CA LEU A 11 -15.44 -5.49 5.66
C LEU A 11 -15.46 -5.76 7.16
N GLN A 12 -14.36 -6.35 7.66
CA GLN A 12 -14.25 -6.63 9.10
C GLN A 12 -14.11 -5.36 9.94
N SER A 13 -13.72 -4.25 9.34
CA SER A 13 -13.62 -2.96 10.01
C SER A 13 -13.76 -1.84 8.99
N PRO A 14 -14.00 -0.59 9.42
CA PRO A 14 -14.08 0.55 8.50
C PRO A 14 -12.74 1.11 8.07
N LEU A 15 -11.64 0.52 8.55
CA LEU A 15 -10.29 1.01 8.23
C LEU A 15 -9.81 0.43 6.92
N ILE A 16 -9.38 1.29 6.02
CA ILE A 16 -8.83 0.91 4.72
C ILE A 16 -7.43 1.46 4.61
N LEU A 17 -6.46 0.59 4.31
CA LEU A 17 -5.09 1.04 4.07
C LEU A 17 -5.06 1.86 2.79
N ALA A 18 -4.53 3.08 2.87
CA ALA A 18 -4.37 3.93 1.70
C ALA A 18 -3.28 3.39 0.78
N SER A 19 -3.35 3.75 -0.49
CA SER A 19 -2.32 3.39 -1.47
C SER A 19 -0.96 3.92 -1.01
N GLY A 20 0.08 3.10 -1.15
CA GLY A 20 1.43 3.49 -0.77
C GLY A 20 2.34 2.29 -0.61
N ILE A 21 3.43 2.50 0.13
CA ILE A 21 4.52 1.53 0.22
C ILE A 21 4.13 0.19 0.86
N LEU A 22 3.10 0.16 1.69
CA LEU A 22 2.66 -1.08 2.32
C LEU A 22 1.77 -1.91 1.41
N GLY A 23 1.31 -1.38 0.29
CA GLY A 23 0.44 -2.06 -0.65
C GLY A 23 1.16 -2.70 -1.83
N VAL A 24 2.43 -3.10 -1.66
CA VAL A 24 3.26 -3.65 -2.74
C VAL A 24 3.39 -5.16 -2.67
N SER A 25 3.60 -5.72 -1.48
CA SER A 25 3.84 -7.16 -1.33
C SER A 25 2.73 -7.83 -0.54
N TYR A 26 2.54 -9.11 -0.81
CA TYR A 26 1.58 -9.93 -0.06
C TYR A 26 1.86 -9.89 1.44
N SER A 27 3.13 -10.03 1.83
CA SER A 27 3.48 -10.10 3.25
C SER A 27 3.14 -8.81 4.00
N SER A 28 3.40 -7.65 3.41
CA SER A 28 3.06 -6.39 4.07
C SER A 28 1.54 -6.17 4.10
N MET A 29 0.85 -6.51 3.02
CA MET A 29 -0.61 -6.40 2.98
C MET A 29 -1.29 -7.33 3.99
N LYS A 30 -0.77 -8.55 4.12
CA LYS A 30 -1.31 -9.51 5.09
C LYS A 30 -1.15 -9.01 6.52
N ARG A 31 -0.01 -8.41 6.84
CA ARG A 31 0.19 -7.83 8.17
C ARG A 31 -0.86 -6.77 8.51
N VAL A 32 -1.19 -5.94 7.54
CA VAL A 32 -2.18 -4.88 7.75
C VAL A 32 -3.57 -5.48 7.98
N ILE A 33 -3.94 -6.49 7.23
CA ILE A 33 -5.22 -7.18 7.42
C ILE A 33 -5.26 -7.90 8.78
N ASP A 34 -4.18 -8.58 9.14
CA ASP A 34 -4.09 -9.28 10.43
C ASP A 34 -4.15 -8.29 11.61
N ALA A 35 -3.72 -7.08 11.41
CA ALA A 35 -3.79 -6.02 12.42
C ALA A 35 -5.19 -5.41 12.54
N GLY A 36 -6.12 -5.76 11.66
CA GLY A 36 -7.52 -5.34 11.79
C GLY A 36 -8.07 -4.48 10.67
N ALA A 37 -7.30 -4.20 9.63
CA ALA A 37 -7.83 -3.43 8.49
C ALA A 37 -8.92 -4.23 7.78
N GLY A 38 -9.92 -3.52 7.27
CA GLY A 38 -11.02 -4.15 6.53
C GLY A 38 -10.70 -4.33 5.05
N ALA A 39 -9.83 -3.49 4.50
CA ALA A 39 -9.47 -3.55 3.09
C ALA A 39 -8.13 -2.89 2.85
N ILE A 40 -7.59 -3.07 1.67
CA ILE A 40 -6.30 -2.50 1.28
C ILE A 40 -6.44 -1.87 -0.10
N THR A 41 -5.88 -0.68 -0.25
CA THR A 41 -5.69 -0.07 -1.56
C THR A 41 -4.22 -0.30 -1.94
N THR A 42 -3.99 -1.04 -3.01
CA THR A 42 -2.63 -1.37 -3.42
C THR A 42 -1.90 -0.13 -3.92
N LYS A 43 -0.56 -0.23 -3.97
CA LYS A 43 0.23 0.79 -4.62
C LYS A 43 -0.14 0.84 -6.10
N SER A 44 -0.04 2.01 -6.70
CA SER A 44 -0.31 2.18 -8.13
C SER A 44 0.59 1.26 -8.95
N VAL A 45 0.01 0.54 -9.91
CA VAL A 45 0.73 -0.43 -10.73
C VAL A 45 0.58 -0.05 -12.19
N GLY A 46 1.71 -0.01 -12.90
CA GLY A 46 1.71 0.26 -14.33
C GLY A 46 1.91 -1.01 -15.15
N PRO A 47 1.86 -0.90 -16.47
CA PRO A 47 2.07 -2.07 -17.33
C PRO A 47 3.51 -2.60 -17.30
N ARG A 48 4.47 -1.76 -16.94
CA ARG A 48 5.88 -2.14 -16.87
C ARG A 48 6.43 -1.82 -15.50
N SER A 49 7.48 -2.55 -15.09
CA SER A 49 8.14 -2.26 -13.82
C SER A 49 8.85 -0.91 -13.88
N ARG A 50 8.92 -0.24 -12.73
CA ARG A 50 9.66 1.01 -12.56
C ARG A 50 10.45 0.93 -11.28
N LYS A 51 11.73 1.26 -11.36
CA LYS A 51 12.60 1.23 -10.18
C LYS A 51 12.35 2.41 -9.24
N GLY A 52 11.81 3.50 -9.77
CA GLY A 52 11.64 4.71 -8.99
C GLY A 52 12.94 5.48 -8.85
N TYR A 53 12.99 6.34 -7.86
CA TYR A 53 14.15 7.19 -7.62
C TYR A 53 15.18 6.50 -6.75
N LYS A 54 16.43 7.00 -6.80
CA LYS A 54 17.52 6.52 -5.95
C LYS A 54 17.18 6.72 -4.47
N ASN A 55 17.58 5.76 -3.65
CA ASN A 55 17.49 5.92 -2.20
C ASN A 55 18.50 6.96 -1.69
N PRO A 56 18.21 7.65 -0.60
CA PRO A 56 17.00 7.50 0.20
C PRO A 56 15.77 8.14 -0.47
N SER A 57 14.65 7.43 -0.44
CA SER A 57 13.39 7.91 -1.01
C SER A 57 12.43 8.48 0.04
N ILE A 58 12.72 8.23 1.31
CA ILE A 58 11.96 8.75 2.44
C ILE A 58 12.97 9.19 3.49
N PHE A 59 12.80 10.39 4.05
CA PHE A 59 13.62 10.81 5.19
C PHE A 59 12.86 11.79 6.07
N GLU A 60 13.30 11.85 7.31
CA GLU A 60 12.73 12.77 8.29
C GLU A 60 13.44 14.12 8.18
N ALA A 61 12.72 15.13 7.70
CA ALA A 61 13.28 16.47 7.51
C ALA A 61 13.53 17.18 8.84
N PHE A 62 12.61 17.04 9.78
CA PHE A 62 12.75 17.44 11.16
C PHE A 62 11.74 16.66 11.97
N GLU A 63 11.85 16.66 13.27
CA GLU A 63 11.11 15.78 14.16
C GLU A 63 9.63 15.66 13.78
N GLY A 64 9.21 14.44 13.45
CA GLY A 64 7.82 14.13 13.10
C GLY A 64 7.40 14.52 11.70
N THR A 65 8.31 15.08 10.88
CA THR A 65 7.99 15.54 9.54
C THR A 65 8.83 14.77 8.51
N PHE A 66 8.15 14.11 7.57
CA PHE A 66 8.79 13.27 6.58
C PHE A 66 8.64 13.84 5.18
N ILE A 67 9.66 13.65 4.36
CA ILE A 67 9.66 13.99 2.95
C ILE A 67 9.93 12.71 2.17
N ASN A 68 9.23 12.53 1.07
CA ASN A 68 9.47 11.34 0.24
C ASN A 68 9.50 11.69 -1.24
N CYS A 69 10.19 10.82 -1.99
CA CYS A 69 10.13 10.78 -3.44
C CYS A 69 10.06 9.30 -3.88
N VAL A 70 9.13 8.55 -3.27
CA VAL A 70 8.91 7.15 -3.62
C VAL A 70 8.50 7.03 -5.09
N GLY A 71 7.69 7.96 -5.56
CA GLY A 71 7.29 8.01 -6.95
C GLY A 71 6.44 6.83 -7.35
N LEU A 72 6.56 6.44 -8.61
CA LEU A 72 5.75 5.38 -9.21
C LEU A 72 6.47 4.03 -9.28
N ALA A 73 7.40 3.80 -8.35
CA ALA A 73 8.08 2.51 -8.28
C ALA A 73 7.08 1.38 -8.12
N ASN A 74 7.16 0.37 -8.97
CA ASN A 74 6.28 -0.79 -8.92
C ASN A 74 6.85 -1.91 -9.80
N PRO A 75 6.44 -3.19 -9.56
CA PRO A 75 6.98 -4.32 -10.32
C PRO A 75 6.34 -4.54 -11.69
N GLY A 76 5.32 -3.77 -12.03
CA GLY A 76 4.54 -4.01 -13.24
C GLY A 76 3.37 -4.96 -12.96
N ILE A 77 2.33 -4.87 -13.79
CA ILE A 77 1.08 -5.60 -13.53
C ILE A 77 1.27 -7.13 -13.57
N ASP A 78 2.14 -7.62 -14.45
CA ASP A 78 2.32 -9.07 -14.57
C ASP A 78 2.90 -9.69 -13.30
N GLU A 79 3.94 -9.09 -12.74
CA GLU A 79 4.50 -9.55 -11.47
C GLU A 79 3.59 -9.25 -10.29
N PHE A 80 2.92 -8.11 -10.32
CA PHE A 80 2.05 -7.73 -9.21
C PHE A 80 0.88 -8.69 -9.04
N GLN A 81 0.39 -9.29 -10.11
CA GLN A 81 -0.68 -10.27 -10.01
C GLN A 81 -0.31 -11.48 -9.15
N GLU A 82 0.98 -11.79 -9.06
CA GLU A 82 1.44 -12.90 -8.21
C GLU A 82 1.33 -12.56 -6.72
N GLU A 83 1.32 -11.29 -6.38
CA GLU A 83 1.16 -10.86 -4.99
C GLU A 83 -0.31 -10.83 -4.59
#